data_4981dbe208de39c4fa05889ef3e2a006
#
_entry.id   4981dbe208de39c4fa05889ef3e2a006
#
_cell.length_a   1.000
_cell.length_b   1.000
_cell.length_c   1.000
_cell.angle_alpha   90.00
_cell.angle_beta   90.00
_cell.angle_gamma   90.00
#
_symmetry.space_group_name_H-M   'P 1'
#
loop_
_entity.id
_entity.type
_entity.pdbx_description
1 polymer ?
#
loop_
_entity_poly.entity_id
_entity_poly.type
_entity_poly.pdbx_seq_one_letter_code
_entity_poly.pdbx_strand_id
1 'polypeptide(L)'
;DVKKLVLHQAKLAAKAKLDAIVCSAQEVNLVKKVFKKEIITPGIRFDNSKNDQKRTMTPKQAYNNGSDWLVIGRPITKGNIKKNINNLLDHLNQ
;
A
#
# COMPACT_ATOMS: atom_id res chain seq x y z
N ASP A 1 -15.69 0.25 15.18
CA ASP A 1 -14.24 0.42 15.15
C ASP A 1 -13.67 -0.08 13.82
N VAL A 2 -12.97 0.80 13.12
CA VAL A 2 -12.40 0.52 11.81
C VAL A 2 -11.44 -0.66 11.85
N LYS A 3 -10.59 -0.73 12.88
CA LYS A 3 -9.61 -1.81 12.99
C LYS A 3 -10.28 -3.18 13.15
N LYS A 4 -11.34 -3.25 13.93
CA LYS A 4 -12.08 -4.50 14.09
C LYS A 4 -12.76 -4.91 12.80
N LEU A 5 -13.31 -3.96 12.05
CA LEU A 5 -13.95 -4.25 10.78
C LEU A 5 -12.95 -4.74 9.75
N VAL A 6 -11.79 -4.07 9.63
CA VAL A 6 -10.73 -4.47 8.71
C VAL A 6 -10.25 -5.87 9.04
N LEU A 7 -10.01 -6.17 10.32
CA LEU A 7 -9.54 -7.47 10.75
C LEU A 7 -10.59 -8.55 10.44
N HIS A 8 -11.87 -8.26 10.68
CA HIS A 8 -12.96 -9.19 10.38
C HIS A 8 -13.02 -9.51 8.88
N GLN A 9 -12.94 -8.49 8.04
CA GLN A 9 -12.97 -8.68 6.59
C GLN A 9 -11.75 -9.46 6.10
N ALA A 10 -10.57 -9.21 6.67
CA ALA A 10 -9.36 -9.94 6.33
C ALA A 10 -9.47 -11.42 6.71
N LYS A 11 -10.07 -11.72 7.86
CA LYS A 11 -10.33 -13.10 8.28
C LYS A 11 -11.27 -13.81 7.33
N LEU A 12 -12.32 -13.11 6.86
CA LEU A 12 -13.25 -13.68 5.88
C LEU A 12 -12.54 -13.97 4.57
N ALA A 13 -11.68 -13.05 4.10
CA ALA A 13 -10.90 -13.26 2.89
C ALA A 13 -9.98 -14.48 3.01
N ALA A 14 -9.33 -14.64 4.15
CA ALA A 14 -8.46 -15.80 4.40
C ALA A 14 -9.26 -17.10 4.41
N LYS A 15 -10.43 -17.08 5.05
CA LYS A 15 -11.32 -18.25 5.10
C LYS A 15 -11.84 -18.62 3.71
N ALA A 16 -12.10 -17.62 2.87
CA ALA A 16 -12.55 -17.83 1.50
C ALA A 16 -11.41 -18.23 0.55
N LYS A 17 -10.18 -18.28 1.04
CA LYS A 17 -8.98 -18.66 0.27
C LYS A 17 -8.72 -17.77 -0.93
N LEU A 18 -8.94 -16.47 -0.75
CA LEU A 18 -8.62 -15.48 -1.78
C LEU A 18 -7.09 -15.38 -1.94
N ASP A 19 -6.65 -15.12 -3.17
CA ASP A 19 -5.22 -15.03 -3.48
C ASP A 19 -4.62 -13.68 -3.13
N ALA A 20 -5.43 -12.63 -3.12
CA ALA A 20 -4.97 -11.28 -2.82
C ALA A 20 -6.12 -10.44 -2.28
N ILE A 21 -5.79 -9.41 -1.52
CA ILE A 21 -6.76 -8.40 -1.09
C ILE A 21 -6.16 -7.01 -1.24
N VAL A 22 -7.04 -6.02 -1.34
CA VAL A 22 -6.67 -4.61 -1.39
C VAL A 22 -6.91 -4.00 -0.01
N CYS A 23 -5.90 -3.34 0.55
CA CYS A 23 -6.08 -2.62 1.80
C CYS A 23 -5.20 -1.38 1.84
N SER A 24 -5.59 -0.39 2.65
CA SER A 24 -4.81 0.82 2.78
C SER A 24 -3.49 0.53 3.52
N ALA A 25 -2.49 1.38 3.23
CA ALA A 25 -1.13 1.16 3.73
C ALA A 25 -1.05 1.08 5.25
N GLN A 26 -1.86 1.88 5.98
CA GLN A 26 -1.85 1.86 7.43
C GLN A 26 -2.39 0.57 8.04
N GLU A 27 -3.11 -0.22 7.27
CA GLU A 27 -3.76 -1.42 7.79
C GLU A 27 -3.04 -2.71 7.39
N VAL A 28 -1.97 -2.60 6.60
CA VAL A 28 -1.23 -3.77 6.12
C VAL A 28 -0.72 -4.63 7.28
N ASN A 29 -0.11 -4.02 8.30
CA ASN A 29 0.40 -4.77 9.46
C ASN A 29 -0.70 -5.56 10.14
N LEU A 30 -1.87 -4.96 10.31
CA LEU A 30 -3.01 -5.61 10.95
C LEU A 30 -3.52 -6.77 10.10
N VAL A 31 -3.67 -6.54 8.80
CA VAL A 31 -4.18 -7.55 7.87
C VAL A 31 -3.23 -8.73 7.74
N LYS A 32 -1.92 -8.50 7.73
CA LYS A 32 -0.92 -9.56 7.64
C LYS A 32 -0.98 -10.55 8.79
N LYS A 33 -1.54 -10.17 9.91
CA LYS A 33 -1.70 -11.08 11.05
C LYS A 33 -2.65 -12.24 10.76
N VAL A 34 -3.62 -12.02 9.89
CA VAL A 34 -4.68 -13.00 9.62
C VAL A 34 -4.77 -13.41 8.15
N PHE A 35 -4.19 -12.63 7.23
CA PHE A 35 -4.22 -12.92 5.79
C PHE A 35 -2.78 -13.06 5.31
N LYS A 36 -2.40 -14.24 4.88
CA LYS A 36 -1.00 -14.57 4.55
C LYS A 36 -0.72 -14.59 3.05
N LYS A 37 -1.71 -14.29 2.23
CA LYS A 37 -1.53 -14.18 0.78
C LYS A 37 -1.13 -12.75 0.42
N GLU A 38 -1.26 -12.39 -0.85
CA GLU A 38 -0.75 -11.11 -1.33
C GLU A 38 -1.62 -9.93 -0.94
N ILE A 39 -0.99 -8.82 -0.61
CA ILE A 39 -1.67 -7.57 -0.27
C ILE A 39 -1.30 -6.51 -1.28
N ILE A 40 -2.33 -5.87 -1.84
CA ILE A 40 -2.22 -4.79 -2.82
C ILE A 40 -2.60 -3.50 -2.13
N THR A 41 -1.72 -2.50 -2.17
CA THR A 41 -1.91 -1.25 -1.44
C THR A 41 -2.01 -0.07 -2.38
N PRO A 42 -3.17 0.60 -2.47
CA PRO A 42 -3.34 1.83 -3.24
C PRO A 42 -2.94 3.06 -2.43
N GLY A 43 -2.98 4.23 -3.07
CA GLY A 43 -2.76 5.50 -2.39
C GLY A 43 -1.32 5.74 -1.96
N ILE A 44 -0.36 5.13 -2.66
CA ILE A 44 1.04 5.27 -2.34
C ILE A 44 1.60 6.55 -2.97
N ARG A 45 2.35 7.32 -2.19
CA ARG A 45 3.01 8.54 -2.64
C ARG A 45 4.43 8.58 -2.09
N PHE A 46 5.35 9.10 -2.87
CA PHE A 46 6.74 9.28 -2.44
C PHE A 46 7.22 10.71 -2.59
N ASP A 47 6.30 11.61 -2.97
CA ASP A 47 6.51 13.05 -2.88
C ASP A 47 5.91 13.52 -1.54
N ASN A 48 6.44 14.58 -0.97
CA ASN A 48 5.91 15.12 0.28
C ASN A 48 4.73 16.07 0.01
N SER A 49 3.79 15.63 -0.78
CA SER A 49 2.63 16.44 -1.12
C SER A 49 1.78 16.69 0.12
N LYS A 50 1.60 17.96 0.47
CA LYS A 50 0.84 18.35 1.66
C LYS A 50 -0.67 18.20 1.49
N ASN A 51 -1.12 17.96 0.28
CA ASN A 51 -2.54 17.71 0.02
C ASN A 51 -2.91 16.27 0.30
N ASP A 52 -2.03 15.56 0.93
CA ASP A 52 -2.21 14.15 1.12
C ASP A 52 -3.30 13.81 2.06
N GLN A 53 -3.97 12.79 1.71
CA GLN A 53 -4.85 12.11 2.61
C GLN A 53 -4.04 11.57 3.78
N LYS A 54 -4.60 11.63 4.95
CA LYS A 54 -3.94 11.16 6.17
C LYS A 54 -3.57 9.67 6.13
N ARG A 55 -4.02 8.94 5.12
CA ARG A 55 -3.83 7.50 4.99
C ARG A 55 -2.85 7.12 3.89
N THR A 56 -2.00 8.04 3.48
CA THR A 56 -0.97 7.73 2.48
C THR A 56 0.33 7.32 3.15
N MET A 57 1.10 6.52 2.47
CA MET A 57 2.44 6.11 2.88
C MET A 57 3.38 6.16 1.68
N THR A 58 4.68 6.20 1.96
CA THR A 58 5.68 6.04 0.90
C THR A 58 5.77 4.58 0.49
N PRO A 59 6.27 4.29 -0.73
CA PRO A 59 6.48 2.92 -1.17
C PRO A 59 7.34 2.10 -0.20
N LYS A 60 8.41 2.69 0.31
CA LYS A 60 9.30 1.99 1.23
C LYS A 60 8.59 1.63 2.53
N GLN A 61 7.79 2.55 3.07
CA GLN A 61 7.00 2.28 4.27
C GLN A 61 5.99 1.17 4.05
N ALA A 62 5.32 1.18 2.90
CA ALA A 62 4.32 0.15 2.58
C ALA A 62 4.96 -1.24 2.47
N TYR A 63 6.10 -1.35 1.80
CA TYR A 63 6.82 -2.62 1.72
C TYR A 63 7.31 -3.09 3.08
N ASN A 64 7.84 -2.17 3.90
CA ASN A 64 8.30 -2.51 5.24
C ASN A 64 7.15 -3.01 6.12
N ASN A 65 5.94 -2.54 5.87
CA ASN A 65 4.76 -2.99 6.61
C ASN A 65 4.20 -4.32 6.10
N GLY A 66 4.69 -4.81 4.97
CA GLY A 66 4.31 -6.11 4.46
C GLY A 66 3.45 -6.13 3.21
N SER A 67 3.28 -4.99 2.54
CA SER A 67 2.57 -4.96 1.26
C SER A 67 3.40 -5.65 0.18
N ASP A 68 2.72 -6.40 -0.68
CA ASP A 68 3.37 -7.13 -1.78
C ASP A 68 3.32 -6.32 -3.09
N TRP A 69 2.25 -5.58 -3.30
CA TRP A 69 2.04 -4.80 -4.52
C TRP A 69 1.58 -3.39 -4.18
N LEU A 70 2.10 -2.41 -4.90
CA LEU A 70 1.73 -1.01 -4.71
C LEU A 70 1.04 -0.48 -5.96
N VAL A 71 -0.02 0.31 -5.75
CA VAL A 71 -0.65 1.06 -6.83
C VAL A 71 -0.22 2.51 -6.69
N ILE A 72 0.56 3.01 -7.64
CA ILE A 72 1.08 4.37 -7.62
C ILE A 72 0.57 5.08 -8.87
N GLY A 73 -0.31 6.06 -8.68
CA GLY A 73 -0.91 6.80 -9.78
C GLY A 73 -0.13 8.05 -10.13
N ARG A 74 -0.61 9.19 -9.67
CA ARG A 74 -0.08 10.51 -10.05
C ARG A 74 1.42 10.69 -9.84
N PRO A 75 2.06 10.16 -8.77
CA PRO A 75 3.51 10.32 -8.63
C PRO A 75 4.31 9.77 -9.80
N ILE A 76 3.72 8.84 -10.58
CA ILE A 76 4.36 8.30 -11.77
C ILE A 76 3.82 8.96 -13.04
N THR A 77 2.50 9.12 -13.15
CA THR A 77 1.86 9.50 -14.42
C THR A 77 1.84 11.01 -14.68
N LYS A 78 1.93 11.83 -13.63
CA LYS A 78 1.87 13.28 -13.79
C LYS A 78 3.24 13.83 -14.17
N GLY A 79 3.31 14.55 -15.31
CA GLY A 79 4.54 15.15 -15.79
C GLY A 79 5.40 14.15 -16.57
N ASN A 80 6.71 14.13 -16.30
CA ASN A 80 7.65 13.26 -17.00
C ASN A 80 7.71 11.89 -16.35
N ILE A 81 7.14 10.90 -17.03
CA ILE A 81 7.01 9.54 -16.49
C ILE A 81 8.38 8.91 -16.23
N LYS A 82 9.32 9.05 -17.15
CA LYS A 82 10.66 8.48 -16.99
C LYS A 82 11.38 9.03 -15.77
N LYS A 83 11.30 10.35 -15.58
CA LYS A 83 11.90 11.00 -14.41
C LYS A 83 11.23 10.51 -13.13
N ASN A 84 9.91 10.39 -13.14
CA ASN A 84 9.16 9.93 -11.99
C ASN A 84 9.51 8.51 -11.60
N ILE A 85 9.71 7.63 -12.58
CA ILE A 85 10.13 6.25 -12.33
C ILE A 85 11.52 6.22 -11.73
N ASN A 86 12.45 7.03 -12.24
CA ASN A 86 13.79 7.12 -11.68
C ASN A 86 13.77 7.61 -10.24
N ASN A 87 12.92 8.60 -9.94
CA ASN A 87 12.74 9.09 -8.57
C ASN A 87 12.22 8.00 -7.64
N LEU A 88 11.30 7.17 -8.13
CA LEU A 88 10.78 6.05 -7.36
C LEU A 88 11.87 5.04 -7.06
N LEU A 89 12.67 4.68 -8.07
CA LEU A 89 13.76 3.73 -7.88
C LEU A 89 14.79 4.25 -6.88
N ASP A 90 15.14 5.53 -6.96
CA ASP A 90 16.05 6.16 -6.01
C ASP A 90 15.48 6.11 -4.59
N HIS A 91 14.19 6.40 -4.46
CA HIS A 91 13.52 6.34 -3.15
C HIS A 91 13.57 4.92 -2.56
N LEU A 92 13.32 3.90 -3.36
CA LEU A 92 13.31 2.53 -2.88
C LEU A 92 14.71 2.03 -2.49
N ASN A 93 15.74 2.62 -3.08
CA ASN A 93 17.13 2.23 -2.82
C ASN A 93 17.76 2.99 -1.66
N GLN A 94 17.03 3.85 -0.99
CA GLN A 94 17.55 4.58 0.18
C GLN A 94 17.78 3.67 1.38
#